data_70467f8a73e5c63fba7ff41926c20cbc
#
_entry.id   70467f8a73e5c63fba7ff41926c20cbc
#
_cell.length_a   1.000
_cell.length_b   1.000
_cell.length_c   1.000
_cell.angle_alpha   90.00
_cell.angle_beta   90.00
_cell.angle_gamma   90.00
#
_symmetry.space_group_name_H-M   'P 1'
#
loop_
_entity.id
_entity.type
_entity.pdbx_description
1 polymer ?
#
loop_
_entity_poly.entity_id
_entity_poly.type
_entity_poly.pdbx_seq_one_letter_code
_entity_poly.pdbx_strand_id
1 'polypeptide(L)'
;NVDISLFIHDLPGKSDTTAFSTADASGSTSQAANVIEGMESGTGLFLIDEDTSATNFMVRDELMQRVFADSEDPITPVISRVRDLYEKLEISSILVAGSSGSYFHVADTVIQMKEYVPYDITERAKAIAAEFPPFTASVRPFALPSFQRHPLPDKVLTGSDRTKVKVMGQESILVNKSLTDLRAVEQLTDSEQLSGLAALLLEAAERAMDGKKTLIQVVDLLEKEMDEKGLLALLAPGRPGNLARPRRQEIFACLNRCRNLKFR
;
A
#
# COMPACT_ATOMS: atom_id res chain seq x y z
N ASN A 1 -8.94 6.15 5.68
CA ASN A 1 -7.89 7.06 6.17
C ASN A 1 -6.64 6.25 6.47
N VAL A 2 -5.48 6.67 5.98
CA VAL A 2 -4.17 6.02 6.18
C VAL A 2 -3.21 7.06 6.75
N ASP A 3 -2.39 6.68 7.71
CA ASP A 3 -1.34 7.56 8.24
C ASP A 3 -0.12 7.49 7.31
N ILE A 4 0.09 8.54 6.51
CA ILE A 4 1.21 8.64 5.56
C ILE A 4 2.35 9.49 6.10
N SER A 5 2.31 9.89 7.38
CA SER A 5 3.28 10.81 7.99
C SER A 5 4.72 10.29 8.05
N LEU A 6 4.94 8.98 7.85
CA LEU A 6 6.28 8.41 7.69
C LEU A 6 7.00 8.96 6.45
N PHE A 7 6.25 9.30 5.40
CA PHE A 7 6.78 9.74 4.10
C PHE A 7 6.34 11.15 3.71
N ILE A 8 5.14 11.58 4.12
CA ILE A 8 4.56 12.85 3.68
C ILE A 8 4.24 13.71 4.88
N HIS A 9 4.74 14.94 4.85
CA HIS A 9 4.58 15.94 5.90
C HIS A 9 3.99 17.22 5.32
N ASP A 10 3.33 18.02 6.14
CA ASP A 10 2.97 19.42 5.83
C ASP A 10 2.34 19.64 4.44
N LEU A 11 1.36 18.81 4.08
CA LEU A 11 0.66 18.92 2.80
C LEU A 11 0.06 20.32 2.61
N PRO A 12 0.03 20.84 1.36
CA PRO A 12 -0.67 22.08 1.03
C PRO A 12 -2.11 22.04 1.56
N GLY A 13 -2.56 23.17 2.12
CA GLY A 13 -3.90 23.25 2.72
C GLY A 13 -4.01 22.64 4.11
N LYS A 14 -2.90 22.27 4.75
CA LYS A 14 -2.85 21.67 6.10
C LYS A 14 -3.68 20.39 6.21
N SER A 15 -3.76 19.61 5.14
CA SER A 15 -4.40 18.29 5.18
C SER A 15 -3.68 17.38 6.17
N ASP A 16 -4.46 16.68 7.01
CA ASP A 16 -3.93 15.78 8.01
C ASP A 16 -3.29 14.55 7.36
N THR A 17 -1.98 14.40 7.52
CA THR A 17 -1.21 13.27 6.99
C THR A 17 -1.33 12.03 7.86
N THR A 18 -1.78 12.16 9.10
CA THR A 18 -2.00 11.02 10.02
C THR A 18 -3.34 10.32 9.78
N ALA A 19 -4.26 11.00 9.08
CA ALA A 19 -5.57 10.46 8.70
C ALA A 19 -5.89 10.76 7.23
N PHE A 20 -4.91 10.57 6.36
CA PHE A 20 -4.98 10.91 4.94
C PHE A 20 -6.10 10.15 4.22
N SER A 21 -6.94 10.89 3.51
CA SER A 21 -8.00 10.37 2.64
C SER A 21 -8.32 11.39 1.58
N THR A 22 -8.23 11.01 0.31
CA THR A 22 -8.58 11.86 -0.83
C THR A 22 -9.17 11.03 -1.97
N ALA A 23 -9.90 11.68 -2.86
CA ALA A 23 -10.34 11.09 -4.11
C ALA A 23 -9.35 11.38 -5.26
N ASP A 24 -8.43 12.33 -5.04
CA ASP A 24 -7.50 12.84 -6.05
C ASP A 24 -6.10 13.00 -5.39
N ALA A 25 -5.39 11.89 -5.27
CA ALA A 25 -4.05 11.86 -4.72
C ALA A 25 -3.01 12.17 -5.81
N SER A 26 -1.97 12.95 -5.47
CA SER A 26 -0.77 13.04 -6.31
C SER A 26 -0.05 11.69 -6.37
N GLY A 27 0.85 11.51 -7.34
CA GLY A 27 1.66 10.30 -7.45
C GLY A 27 2.39 9.96 -6.16
N SER A 28 3.06 10.94 -5.55
CA SER A 28 3.81 10.75 -4.29
C SER A 28 2.92 10.37 -3.11
N THR A 29 1.77 11.04 -2.94
CA THR A 29 0.86 10.76 -1.83
C THR A 29 0.15 9.42 -1.98
N SER A 30 -0.21 9.04 -3.23
CA SER A 30 -0.80 7.73 -3.49
C SER A 30 0.20 6.60 -3.25
N GLN A 31 1.45 6.77 -3.68
CA GLN A 31 2.49 5.77 -3.49
C GLN A 31 2.88 5.64 -2.01
N ALA A 32 2.97 6.75 -1.26
CA ALA A 32 3.14 6.72 0.19
C ALA A 32 2.02 5.93 0.87
N ALA A 33 0.76 6.20 0.49
CA ALA A 33 -0.39 5.47 1.05
C ALA A 33 -0.33 3.96 0.73
N ASN A 34 0.10 3.58 -0.47
CA ASN A 34 0.25 2.17 -0.85
C ASN A 34 1.36 1.47 -0.06
N VAL A 35 2.50 2.14 0.19
CA VAL A 35 3.57 1.57 1.03
C VAL A 35 3.09 1.36 2.46
N ILE A 36 2.42 2.35 3.06
CA ILE A 36 1.85 2.22 4.41
C ILE A 36 0.78 1.12 4.47
N GLU A 37 -0.08 1.01 3.45
CA GLU A 37 -1.06 -0.07 3.33
C GLU A 37 -0.38 -1.45 3.29
N GLY A 38 0.72 -1.57 2.51
CA GLY A 38 1.55 -2.77 2.47
C GLY A 38 2.13 -3.12 3.84
N MET A 39 2.67 -2.13 4.55
CA MET A 39 3.20 -2.32 5.92
C MET A 39 2.10 -2.79 6.88
N GLU A 40 0.94 -2.16 6.87
CA GLU A 40 -0.20 -2.55 7.72
C GLU A 40 -0.71 -3.95 7.40
N SER A 41 -0.66 -4.35 6.14
CA SER A 41 -1.04 -5.71 5.72
C SER A 41 -0.02 -6.79 6.11
N GLY A 42 1.14 -6.41 6.67
CA GLY A 42 2.20 -7.33 7.05
C GLY A 42 3.08 -7.80 5.88
N THR A 43 3.25 -6.95 4.86
CA THR A 43 4.16 -7.23 3.73
C THR A 43 5.60 -7.30 4.23
N GLY A 44 6.32 -8.36 3.89
CA GLY A 44 7.75 -8.55 4.18
C GLY A 44 8.67 -8.18 3.01
N LEU A 45 8.10 -7.88 1.83
CA LEU A 45 8.86 -7.55 0.62
C LEU A 45 8.11 -6.53 -0.23
N PHE A 46 8.80 -5.45 -0.62
CA PHE A 46 8.34 -4.54 -1.67
C PHE A 46 9.08 -4.80 -2.98
N LEU A 47 8.30 -4.87 -4.07
CA LEU A 47 8.81 -4.88 -5.44
C LEU A 47 8.48 -3.51 -6.04
N ILE A 48 9.50 -2.74 -6.38
CA ILE A 48 9.34 -1.35 -6.81
C ILE A 48 10.05 -1.13 -8.13
N ASP A 49 9.33 -0.60 -9.10
CA ASP A 49 9.87 -0.12 -10.36
C ASP A 49 10.05 1.40 -10.28
N GLU A 50 11.29 1.90 -10.34
CA GLU A 50 11.60 3.32 -10.26
C GLU A 50 10.98 4.09 -11.44
N ASP A 51 11.03 3.53 -12.64
CA ASP A 51 10.60 4.23 -13.86
C ASP A 51 9.09 4.52 -13.88
N THR A 52 8.30 3.69 -13.22
CA THR A 52 6.84 3.85 -13.09
C THR A 52 6.42 4.53 -11.78
N SER A 53 7.38 4.79 -10.90
CA SER A 53 7.16 5.43 -9.60
C SER A 53 7.23 6.95 -9.65
N ALA A 54 6.66 7.63 -8.66
CA ALA A 54 6.82 9.06 -8.50
C ALA A 54 8.28 9.40 -8.13
N THR A 55 9.01 10.03 -9.04
CA THR A 55 10.46 10.27 -8.88
C THR A 55 10.81 10.94 -7.57
N ASN A 56 10.06 11.97 -7.18
CA ASN A 56 10.29 12.71 -5.93
C ASN A 56 9.95 11.92 -4.66
N PHE A 57 9.15 10.86 -4.78
CA PHE A 57 8.91 9.90 -3.71
C PHE A 57 10.03 8.87 -3.62
N MET A 58 10.64 8.51 -4.74
CA MET A 58 11.69 7.50 -4.77
C MET A 58 13.03 8.06 -4.31
N VAL A 59 13.44 9.19 -4.87
CA VAL A 59 14.77 9.79 -4.64
C VAL A 59 14.72 11.32 -4.79
N ARG A 60 15.62 11.99 -4.11
CA ARG A 60 15.96 13.41 -4.35
C ARG A 60 17.41 13.50 -4.81
N ASP A 61 17.66 14.17 -5.92
CA ASP A 61 19.03 14.44 -6.33
C ASP A 61 19.68 15.51 -5.45
N GLU A 62 21.02 15.52 -5.42
CA GLU A 62 21.80 16.40 -4.57
C GLU A 62 21.56 17.89 -4.88
N LEU A 63 21.34 18.23 -6.16
CA LEU A 63 21.11 19.61 -6.56
C LEU A 63 19.78 20.13 -6.02
N MET A 64 18.73 19.32 -6.11
CA MET A 64 17.42 19.64 -5.56
C MET A 64 17.48 19.82 -4.04
N GLN A 65 18.24 18.99 -3.34
CA GLN A 65 18.44 19.11 -1.89
C GLN A 65 19.14 20.41 -1.47
N ARG A 66 20.10 20.88 -2.27
CA ARG A 66 20.80 22.13 -2.00
C ARG A 66 19.97 23.38 -2.29
N VAL A 67 19.00 23.28 -3.18
CA VAL A 67 18.12 24.40 -3.58
C VAL A 67 16.97 24.57 -2.61
N PHE A 68 16.39 23.48 -2.15
CA PHE A 68 15.25 23.50 -1.22
C PHE A 68 15.73 23.13 0.18
N ALA A 69 15.39 23.95 1.17
CA ALA A 69 15.65 23.59 2.56
C ALA A 69 14.84 22.34 2.94
N ASP A 70 15.44 21.43 3.70
CA ASP A 70 14.78 20.18 4.15
C ASP A 70 13.44 20.43 4.88
N SER A 71 13.31 21.61 5.53
CA SER A 71 12.06 22.02 6.22
C SER A 71 10.93 22.41 5.27
N GLU A 72 11.24 22.66 4.00
CA GLU A 72 10.25 23.05 2.97
C GLU A 72 9.79 21.87 2.12
N ASP A 73 10.52 20.74 2.19
CA ASP A 73 10.16 19.54 1.45
C ASP A 73 9.13 18.69 2.23
N PRO A 74 7.90 18.55 1.74
CA PRO A 74 6.89 17.73 2.40
C PRO A 74 7.13 16.23 2.27
N ILE A 75 8.12 15.79 1.47
CA ILE A 75 8.31 14.37 1.12
C ILE A 75 9.63 13.86 1.68
N THR A 76 9.56 12.81 2.49
CA THR A 76 10.71 11.96 2.83
C THR A 76 10.79 10.83 1.80
N PRO A 77 11.81 10.80 0.93
CA PRO A 77 11.87 9.80 -0.14
C PRO A 77 12.17 8.40 0.39
N VAL A 78 11.77 7.38 -0.38
CA VAL A 78 11.93 5.96 -0.04
C VAL A 78 13.39 5.61 0.24
N ILE A 79 14.33 6.14 -0.55
CA ILE A 79 15.76 5.89 -0.36
C ILE A 79 16.25 6.22 1.07
N SER A 80 15.64 7.22 1.72
CA SER A 80 15.96 7.60 3.10
C SER A 80 15.36 6.66 4.15
N ARG A 81 14.42 5.80 3.76
CA ARG A 81 13.67 4.91 4.65
C ARG A 81 13.95 3.43 4.42
N VAL A 82 14.50 3.06 3.25
CA VAL A 82 14.67 1.66 2.87
C VAL A 82 15.49 0.85 3.89
N ARG A 83 16.52 1.45 4.49
CA ARG A 83 17.31 0.80 5.55
C ARG A 83 16.51 0.66 6.84
N ASP A 84 15.79 1.71 7.25
CA ASP A 84 14.91 1.65 8.42
C ASP A 84 13.81 0.60 8.27
N LEU A 85 13.22 0.46 7.07
CA LEU A 85 12.22 -0.58 6.78
C LEU A 85 12.80 -1.97 6.96
N TYR A 86 14.03 -2.21 6.52
CA TYR A 86 14.70 -3.49 6.68
C TYR A 86 15.12 -3.73 8.14
N GLU A 87 15.85 -2.82 8.74
CA GLU A 87 16.48 -3.01 10.06
C GLU A 87 15.46 -3.02 11.21
N LYS A 88 14.37 -2.24 11.09
CA LYS A 88 13.37 -2.10 12.16
C LYS A 88 12.13 -2.96 11.96
N LEU A 89 11.79 -3.30 10.70
CA LEU A 89 10.54 -3.97 10.36
C LEU A 89 10.75 -5.27 9.58
N GLU A 90 12.01 -5.64 9.28
CA GLU A 90 12.35 -6.82 8.48
C GLU A 90 11.70 -6.83 7.08
N ILE A 91 11.41 -5.62 6.54
CA ILE A 91 10.83 -5.46 5.21
C ILE A 91 11.95 -5.29 4.19
N SER A 92 12.13 -6.28 3.33
CA SER A 92 13.05 -6.23 2.19
C SER A 92 12.48 -5.42 1.04
N SER A 93 13.36 -4.91 0.16
CA SER A 93 12.95 -4.22 -1.06
C SER A 93 13.77 -4.70 -2.25
N ILE A 94 13.12 -4.96 -3.37
CA ILE A 94 13.75 -5.15 -4.67
C ILE A 94 13.34 -3.99 -5.55
N LEU A 95 14.33 -3.20 -5.98
CA LEU A 95 14.11 -2.04 -6.84
C LEU A 95 14.66 -2.34 -8.24
N VAL A 96 13.84 -2.09 -9.23
CA VAL A 96 14.29 -2.00 -10.62
C VAL A 96 14.59 -0.52 -10.88
N ALA A 97 15.85 -0.17 -11.13
CA ALA A 97 16.29 1.21 -11.29
C ALA A 97 17.02 1.37 -12.63
N GLY A 98 16.50 2.26 -13.46
CA GLY A 98 17.08 2.58 -14.76
C GLY A 98 17.93 3.85 -14.75
N SER A 99 17.65 4.79 -13.85
CA SER A 99 18.23 6.13 -13.92
C SER A 99 18.97 6.58 -12.66
N SER A 100 18.63 6.08 -11.47
CA SER A 100 19.24 6.54 -10.22
C SER A 100 20.30 5.60 -9.66
N GLY A 101 21.56 6.03 -9.69
CA GLY A 101 22.68 5.37 -8.99
C GLY A 101 22.70 5.57 -7.48
N SER A 102 21.88 6.48 -6.93
CA SER A 102 21.86 6.78 -5.50
C SER A 102 21.55 5.56 -4.62
N TYR A 103 20.79 4.61 -5.17
CA TYR A 103 20.46 3.36 -4.47
C TYR A 103 21.67 2.44 -4.23
N PHE A 104 22.79 2.61 -4.96
CA PHE A 104 23.99 1.79 -4.71
C PHE A 104 24.60 2.02 -3.33
N HIS A 105 24.34 3.18 -2.72
CA HIS A 105 24.79 3.47 -1.34
C HIS A 105 24.03 2.64 -0.28
N VAL A 106 22.78 2.28 -0.56
CA VAL A 106 21.90 1.61 0.41
C VAL A 106 21.62 0.14 0.06
N ALA A 107 21.93 -0.29 -1.15
CA ALA A 107 21.69 -1.65 -1.60
C ALA A 107 22.69 -2.64 -0.96
N ASP A 108 22.20 -3.82 -0.56
CA ASP A 108 23.05 -4.93 -0.11
C ASP A 108 23.61 -5.70 -1.31
N THR A 109 22.79 -5.86 -2.35
CA THR A 109 23.12 -6.58 -3.59
C THR A 109 22.72 -5.74 -4.79
N VAL A 110 23.58 -5.70 -5.82
CA VAL A 110 23.33 -4.99 -7.08
C VAL A 110 23.48 -5.96 -8.25
N ILE A 111 22.38 -6.17 -8.98
CA ILE A 111 22.32 -7.05 -10.14
C ILE A 111 22.16 -6.20 -11.39
N GLN A 112 23.08 -6.34 -12.33
CA GLN A 112 22.98 -5.75 -13.67
C GLN A 112 22.29 -6.72 -14.62
N MET A 113 21.25 -6.27 -15.30
CA MET A 113 20.68 -7.02 -16.42
C MET A 113 21.38 -6.59 -17.72
N LYS A 114 22.02 -7.53 -18.40
CA LYS A 114 22.66 -7.31 -19.72
C LYS A 114 22.20 -8.39 -20.67
N GLU A 115 21.55 -8.01 -21.76
CA GLU A 115 21.02 -8.95 -22.77
C GLU A 115 20.17 -10.06 -22.14
N TYR A 116 19.31 -9.69 -21.16
CA TYR A 116 18.46 -10.58 -20.37
C TYR A 116 19.21 -11.58 -19.45
N VAL A 117 20.52 -11.40 -19.26
CA VAL A 117 21.33 -12.21 -18.33
C VAL A 117 21.65 -11.39 -17.09
N PRO A 118 21.42 -11.91 -15.88
CA PRO A 118 21.77 -11.24 -14.64
C PRO A 118 23.27 -11.42 -14.30
N TYR A 119 23.90 -10.33 -13.87
CA TYR A 119 25.27 -10.31 -13.38
C TYR A 119 25.33 -9.63 -12.01
N ASP A 120 25.92 -10.28 -11.04
CA ASP A 120 26.24 -9.65 -9.77
C ASP A 120 27.38 -8.66 -9.95
N ILE A 121 27.10 -7.39 -9.73
CA ILE A 121 28.06 -6.29 -9.82
C ILE A 121 28.21 -5.55 -8.49
N THR A 122 27.79 -6.15 -7.39
CA THR A 122 27.71 -5.52 -6.05
C THR A 122 29.02 -4.84 -5.66
N GLU A 123 30.14 -5.54 -5.69
CA GLU A 123 31.44 -4.98 -5.30
C GLU A 123 31.84 -3.80 -6.17
N ARG A 124 31.64 -3.91 -7.49
CA ARG A 124 31.94 -2.84 -8.44
C ARG A 124 31.06 -1.61 -8.20
N ALA A 125 29.75 -1.81 -7.99
CA ALA A 125 28.80 -0.74 -7.76
C ALA A 125 29.12 0.01 -6.46
N LYS A 126 29.41 -0.72 -5.38
CA LYS A 126 29.81 -0.14 -4.09
C LYS A 126 31.14 0.61 -4.16
N ALA A 127 32.15 0.08 -4.86
CA ALA A 127 33.43 0.75 -5.03
C ALA A 127 33.26 2.09 -5.75
N ILE A 128 32.47 2.14 -6.82
CA ILE A 128 32.18 3.38 -7.54
C ILE A 128 31.34 4.33 -6.69
N ALA A 129 30.30 3.83 -6.01
CA ALA A 129 29.47 4.67 -5.14
C ALA A 129 30.27 5.34 -4.02
N ALA A 130 31.31 4.69 -3.50
CA ALA A 130 32.19 5.26 -2.47
C ALA A 130 32.98 6.50 -2.96
N GLU A 131 33.11 6.72 -4.26
CA GLU A 131 33.75 7.92 -4.83
C GLU A 131 32.82 9.15 -4.83
N PHE A 132 31.53 8.94 -4.59
CA PHE A 132 30.50 9.97 -4.56
C PHE A 132 29.95 10.17 -3.14
N PRO A 133 29.52 11.39 -2.80
CA PRO A 133 28.89 11.60 -1.49
C PRO A 133 27.63 10.76 -1.37
N PRO A 134 27.42 10.13 -0.19
CA PRO A 134 26.18 9.40 0.05
C PRO A 134 25.00 10.38 0.07
N PHE A 135 23.83 9.87 -0.26
CA PHE A 135 22.58 10.61 -0.10
C PHE A 135 22.39 11.00 1.38
N THR A 136 22.43 12.29 1.67
CA THR A 136 22.26 12.85 3.02
C THR A 136 21.06 13.78 3.03
N ALA A 137 19.85 13.25 3.18
CA ALA A 137 18.71 14.09 3.55
C ALA A 137 18.67 14.26 5.06
N SER A 138 18.32 15.44 5.54
CA SER A 138 17.85 15.61 6.91
C SER A 138 16.50 14.92 7.03
N VAL A 139 16.50 13.73 7.60
CA VAL A 139 15.32 12.86 7.67
C VAL A 139 14.68 13.03 9.03
N ARG A 140 13.38 13.32 9.06
CA ARG A 140 12.60 13.26 10.31
C ARG A 140 12.75 11.86 10.94
N PRO A 141 12.69 11.76 12.29
CA PRO A 141 12.79 10.47 12.96
C PRO A 141 11.83 9.44 12.37
N PHE A 142 12.26 8.18 12.32
CA PHE A 142 11.41 7.09 11.89
C PHE A 142 10.35 6.84 12.97
N ALA A 143 9.11 7.19 12.67
CA ALA A 143 7.96 6.97 13.53
C ALA A 143 6.95 6.08 12.79
N LEU A 144 6.79 4.85 13.26
CA LEU A 144 5.85 3.91 12.67
C LEU A 144 4.41 4.31 12.98
N PRO A 145 3.51 4.32 11.98
CA PRO A 145 2.07 4.45 12.23
C PRO A 145 1.56 3.40 13.21
N SER A 146 0.62 3.76 14.05
CA SER A 146 0.12 2.86 15.10
C SER A 146 -0.67 1.67 14.57
N PHE A 147 -1.21 1.76 13.36
CA PHE A 147 -2.14 0.78 12.75
C PHE A 147 -3.36 0.43 13.63
N GLN A 148 -3.69 1.30 14.59
CA GLN A 148 -4.86 1.14 15.47
C GLN A 148 -6.09 1.78 14.83
N ARG A 149 -6.43 1.35 13.62
CA ARG A 149 -7.58 1.83 12.87
C ARG A 149 -8.74 0.85 13.00
N HIS A 150 -9.86 1.33 13.51
CA HIS A 150 -11.04 0.51 13.79
C HIS A 150 -12.12 0.78 12.73
N PRO A 151 -12.38 -0.14 11.80
CA PRO A 151 -13.35 0.08 10.73
C PRO A 151 -14.78 0.05 11.26
N LEU A 152 -15.58 1.01 10.78
CA LEU A 152 -17.01 1.11 11.03
C LEU A 152 -17.74 1.20 9.68
N PRO A 153 -18.53 0.19 9.31
CA PRO A 153 -19.32 0.23 8.09
C PRO A 153 -20.53 1.15 8.26
N ASP A 154 -20.91 1.81 7.19
CA ASP A 154 -22.17 2.54 7.15
C ASP A 154 -23.35 1.61 6.77
N LYS A 155 -24.57 2.19 6.78
CA LYS A 155 -25.79 1.45 6.45
C LYS A 155 -25.85 0.94 4.98
N VAL A 156 -25.02 1.44 4.11
CA VAL A 156 -24.94 0.97 2.71
C VAL A 156 -24.37 -0.44 2.66
N LEU A 157 -23.43 -0.74 3.57
CA LEU A 157 -22.79 -2.06 3.65
C LEU A 157 -23.55 -3.04 4.57
N THR A 158 -24.21 -2.54 5.62
CA THR A 158 -24.84 -3.39 6.67
C THR A 158 -26.36 -3.48 6.57
N GLY A 159 -26.94 -2.85 5.63
CA GLY A 159 -28.35 -2.48 5.76
C GLY A 159 -29.34 -3.19 4.85
N SER A 160 -29.41 -4.47 4.71
CA SER A 160 -30.62 -5.24 4.37
C SER A 160 -30.47 -6.34 3.31
N ASP A 161 -31.39 -7.29 3.28
CA ASP A 161 -31.61 -8.33 2.25
C ASP A 161 -31.69 -7.80 0.79
N ARG A 162 -31.63 -6.48 0.62
CA ARG A 162 -31.71 -5.76 -0.67
C ARG A 162 -30.39 -5.11 -1.11
N THR A 163 -29.27 -5.36 -0.43
CA THR A 163 -27.97 -4.80 -0.84
C THR A 163 -27.58 -5.36 -2.21
N LYS A 164 -27.58 -4.49 -3.22
CA LYS A 164 -27.18 -4.85 -4.58
C LYS A 164 -25.67 -4.65 -4.73
N VAL A 165 -25.00 -5.73 -5.11
CA VAL A 165 -23.56 -5.72 -5.39
C VAL A 165 -23.36 -6.05 -6.86
N LYS A 166 -22.53 -5.26 -7.53
CA LYS A 166 -22.12 -5.46 -8.91
C LYS A 166 -20.62 -5.27 -9.03
N VAL A 167 -19.97 -6.27 -9.57
CA VAL A 167 -18.56 -6.18 -9.98
C VAL A 167 -18.51 -5.66 -11.41
N MET A 168 -17.64 -4.71 -11.67
CA MET A 168 -17.47 -4.07 -12.97
C MET A 168 -16.09 -4.40 -13.54
N GLY A 169 -16.02 -5.48 -14.30
CA GLY A 169 -14.76 -5.99 -14.86
C GLY A 169 -13.74 -6.32 -13.79
N GLN A 170 -12.53 -5.84 -13.99
CA GLN A 170 -11.40 -5.95 -13.05
C GLN A 170 -11.12 -4.64 -12.30
N GLU A 171 -12.03 -3.66 -12.37
CA GLU A 171 -11.74 -2.28 -12.02
C GLU A 171 -12.42 -1.80 -10.75
N SER A 172 -13.64 -2.27 -10.48
CA SER A 172 -14.41 -1.69 -9.37
C SER A 172 -15.53 -2.57 -8.85
N ILE A 173 -15.92 -2.29 -7.60
CA ILE A 173 -17.05 -2.89 -6.92
C ILE A 173 -18.08 -1.80 -6.64
N LEU A 174 -19.31 -2.00 -7.09
CA LEU A 174 -20.44 -1.12 -6.81
C LEU A 174 -21.35 -1.78 -5.77
N VAL A 175 -21.46 -1.18 -4.60
CA VAL A 175 -22.43 -1.58 -3.56
C VAL A 175 -23.54 -0.56 -3.53
N ASN A 176 -24.74 -0.95 -3.95
CA ASN A 176 -25.87 -0.05 -4.21
C ASN A 176 -25.48 1.07 -5.21
N LYS A 177 -25.16 2.28 -4.72
CA LYS A 177 -24.72 3.44 -5.53
C LYS A 177 -23.29 3.88 -5.17
N SER A 178 -22.63 3.17 -4.28
CA SER A 178 -21.27 3.51 -3.83
C SER A 178 -20.25 2.69 -4.59
N LEU A 179 -19.31 3.37 -5.24
CA LEU A 179 -18.23 2.79 -6.01
C LEU A 179 -16.97 2.67 -5.16
N THR A 180 -16.38 1.48 -5.13
CA THR A 180 -15.01 1.25 -4.68
C THR A 180 -14.14 1.06 -5.92
N ASP A 181 -13.29 2.03 -6.21
CA ASP A 181 -12.39 2.02 -7.37
C ASP A 181 -11.11 1.25 -7.03
N LEU A 182 -10.82 0.20 -7.80
CA LEU A 182 -9.68 -0.70 -7.62
C LEU A 182 -8.75 -0.72 -8.85
N ARG A 183 -8.93 0.18 -9.82
CA ARG A 183 -8.14 0.22 -11.06
C ARG A 183 -6.63 0.32 -10.84
N ALA A 184 -6.22 0.98 -9.76
CA ALA A 184 -4.80 1.12 -9.40
C ALA A 184 -4.27 -0.04 -8.54
N VAL A 185 -5.02 -1.13 -8.37
CA VAL A 185 -4.58 -2.33 -7.67
C VAL A 185 -4.16 -3.36 -8.72
N GLU A 186 -2.93 -3.22 -9.21
CA GLU A 186 -2.40 -3.94 -10.39
C GLU A 186 -2.39 -5.46 -10.26
N GLN A 187 -2.34 -5.98 -9.03
CA GLN A 187 -2.38 -7.42 -8.77
C GLN A 187 -3.77 -8.05 -8.96
N LEU A 188 -4.82 -7.27 -9.19
CA LEU A 188 -6.15 -7.76 -9.53
C LEU A 188 -6.21 -8.01 -11.04
N THR A 189 -6.06 -9.27 -11.42
CA THR A 189 -5.99 -9.70 -12.83
C THR A 189 -7.24 -10.41 -13.31
N ASP A 190 -8.20 -10.68 -12.41
CA ASP A 190 -9.37 -11.49 -12.69
C ASP A 190 -10.63 -10.93 -12.00
N SER A 191 -11.78 -11.01 -12.68
CA SER A 191 -13.09 -10.56 -12.16
C SER A 191 -13.56 -11.39 -10.97
N GLU A 192 -13.14 -12.65 -10.88
CA GLU A 192 -13.45 -13.54 -9.76
C GLU A 192 -12.74 -13.11 -8.47
N GLN A 193 -11.56 -12.45 -8.55
CA GLN A 193 -10.90 -11.82 -7.39
C GLN A 193 -11.76 -10.66 -6.86
N LEU A 194 -12.28 -9.81 -7.75
CA LEU A 194 -13.17 -8.72 -7.35
C LEU A 194 -14.49 -9.23 -6.78
N SER A 195 -15.01 -10.32 -7.34
CA SER A 195 -16.19 -10.98 -6.80
C SER A 195 -15.96 -11.51 -5.40
N GLY A 196 -14.79 -12.11 -5.14
CA GLY A 196 -14.33 -12.52 -3.82
C GLY A 196 -14.21 -11.36 -2.85
N LEU A 197 -13.57 -10.25 -3.28
CA LEU A 197 -13.44 -9.03 -2.48
C LEU A 197 -14.79 -8.41 -2.13
N ALA A 198 -15.71 -8.35 -3.09
CA ALA A 198 -17.05 -7.81 -2.89
C ALA A 198 -17.85 -8.62 -1.85
N ALA A 199 -17.72 -9.94 -1.92
CA ALA A 199 -18.36 -10.84 -0.96
C ALA A 199 -17.75 -10.69 0.44
N LEU A 200 -16.41 -10.68 0.55
CA LEU A 200 -15.71 -10.48 1.81
C LEU A 200 -15.97 -9.10 2.44
N LEU A 201 -16.07 -8.04 1.64
CA LEU A 201 -16.42 -6.71 2.11
C LEU A 201 -17.75 -6.70 2.87
N LEU A 202 -18.78 -7.35 2.32
CA LEU A 202 -20.09 -7.42 2.96
C LEU A 202 -20.07 -8.30 4.21
N GLU A 203 -19.45 -9.47 4.14
CA GLU A 203 -19.32 -10.36 5.30
C GLU A 203 -18.54 -9.69 6.45
N ALA A 204 -17.43 -8.99 6.12
CA ALA A 204 -16.68 -8.23 7.10
C ALA A 204 -17.52 -7.13 7.74
N ALA A 205 -18.28 -6.39 6.93
CA ALA A 205 -19.14 -5.32 7.41
C ALA A 205 -20.26 -5.82 8.35
N GLU A 206 -20.84 -6.96 8.04
CA GLU A 206 -21.93 -7.52 8.83
C GLU A 206 -21.46 -8.21 10.12
N ARG A 207 -20.30 -8.89 10.09
CA ARG A 207 -19.92 -9.81 11.17
C ARG A 207 -18.67 -9.42 11.95
N ALA A 208 -17.73 -8.69 11.33
CA ALA A 208 -16.42 -8.48 11.90
C ALA A 208 -16.15 -7.02 12.30
N MET A 209 -16.71 -6.05 11.56
CA MET A 209 -16.45 -4.62 11.76
C MET A 209 -17.38 -4.02 12.83
N ASP A 210 -16.99 -4.13 14.07
CA ASP A 210 -17.77 -3.65 15.24
C ASP A 210 -17.25 -2.34 15.82
N GLY A 211 -16.23 -1.74 15.19
CA GLY A 211 -15.54 -0.53 15.67
C GLY A 211 -14.66 -0.76 16.90
N LYS A 212 -14.45 -2.01 17.31
CA LYS A 212 -13.56 -2.41 18.41
C LYS A 212 -12.33 -3.16 17.89
N LYS A 213 -12.50 -4.00 16.88
CA LYS A 213 -11.39 -4.69 16.22
C LYS A 213 -10.65 -3.72 15.30
N THR A 214 -9.32 -3.83 15.27
CA THR A 214 -8.52 -3.12 14.27
C THR A 214 -8.75 -3.70 12.88
N LEU A 215 -8.37 -2.96 11.83
CA LEU A 215 -8.44 -3.48 10.47
C LEU A 215 -7.64 -4.79 10.31
N ILE A 216 -6.46 -4.86 10.93
CA ILE A 216 -5.62 -6.07 10.96
C ILE A 216 -6.42 -7.23 11.56
N GLN A 217 -7.02 -7.04 12.74
CA GLN A 217 -7.80 -8.09 13.42
C GLN A 217 -9.03 -8.54 12.62
N VAL A 218 -9.66 -7.62 11.88
CA VAL A 218 -10.78 -7.97 10.98
C VAL A 218 -10.27 -8.87 9.85
N VAL A 219 -9.16 -8.52 9.21
CA VAL A 219 -8.61 -9.31 8.11
C VAL A 219 -8.08 -10.65 8.61
N ASP A 220 -7.39 -10.70 9.76
CA ASP A 220 -6.92 -11.94 10.38
C ASP A 220 -8.08 -12.92 10.65
N LEU A 221 -9.20 -12.41 11.12
CA LEU A 221 -10.40 -13.22 11.33
C LEU A 221 -10.93 -13.81 10.02
N LEU A 222 -11.02 -12.99 8.96
CA LEU A 222 -11.48 -13.45 7.65
C LEU A 222 -10.55 -14.50 7.06
N GLU A 223 -9.24 -14.28 7.14
CA GLU A 223 -8.24 -15.23 6.63
C GLU A 223 -8.30 -16.56 7.37
N LYS A 224 -8.34 -16.53 8.70
CA LYS A 224 -8.48 -17.72 9.53
C LYS A 224 -9.72 -18.52 9.15
N GLU A 225 -10.86 -17.85 9.01
CA GLU A 225 -12.10 -18.54 8.62
C GLU A 225 -12.02 -19.10 7.19
N MET A 226 -11.38 -18.38 6.26
CA MET A 226 -11.15 -18.90 4.90
C MET A 226 -10.22 -20.12 4.89
N ASP A 227 -9.23 -20.16 5.76
CA ASP A 227 -8.30 -21.29 5.89
C ASP A 227 -9.01 -22.52 6.47
N GLU A 228 -9.85 -22.33 7.49
CA GLU A 228 -10.54 -23.42 8.19
C GLU A 228 -11.74 -23.97 7.39
N LYS A 229 -12.49 -23.12 6.69
CA LYS A 229 -13.80 -23.48 6.11
C LYS A 229 -13.87 -23.30 4.60
N GLY A 230 -12.90 -22.60 4.03
CA GLY A 230 -12.93 -22.16 2.63
C GLY A 230 -13.76 -20.89 2.41
N LEU A 231 -13.49 -20.17 1.32
CA LEU A 231 -14.15 -18.89 1.01
C LEU A 231 -15.68 -19.02 0.92
N LEU A 232 -16.17 -20.05 0.26
CA LEU A 232 -17.62 -20.21 0.05
C LEU A 232 -18.41 -20.45 1.34
N ALA A 233 -17.79 -21.09 2.33
CA ALA A 233 -18.45 -21.36 3.61
C ALA A 233 -18.62 -20.11 4.50
N LEU A 234 -17.84 -19.07 4.23
CA LEU A 234 -17.98 -17.78 4.89
C LEU A 234 -19.15 -16.95 4.40
N LEU A 235 -19.57 -17.21 3.17
CA LEU A 235 -20.51 -16.33 2.49
C LEU A 235 -21.95 -16.73 2.76
N ALA A 236 -22.82 -15.73 2.84
CA ALA A 236 -24.25 -15.97 2.95
C ALA A 236 -24.79 -16.84 1.80
N PRO A 237 -25.78 -17.70 2.03
CA PRO A 237 -26.39 -18.53 0.98
C PRO A 237 -26.87 -17.71 -0.21
N GLY A 238 -26.66 -18.22 -1.43
CA GLY A 238 -27.08 -17.57 -2.68
C GLY A 238 -26.05 -16.59 -3.28
N ARG A 239 -24.85 -16.48 -2.71
CA ARG A 239 -23.74 -15.78 -3.37
C ARG A 239 -23.23 -16.57 -4.58
N PRO A 240 -22.69 -15.87 -5.61
CA PRO A 240 -22.14 -16.54 -6.81
C PRO A 240 -21.02 -17.52 -6.43
N GLY A 241 -20.95 -18.65 -7.11
CA GLY A 241 -19.91 -19.67 -6.88
C GLY A 241 -18.59 -19.42 -7.62
N ASN A 242 -18.56 -18.48 -8.55
CA ASN A 242 -17.37 -18.14 -9.34
C ASN A 242 -16.54 -17.04 -8.63
N LEU A 243 -15.88 -17.42 -7.55
CA LEU A 243 -15.09 -16.53 -6.70
C LEU A 243 -13.66 -17.05 -6.62
N ALA A 244 -12.68 -16.17 -6.82
CA ALA A 244 -11.30 -16.44 -6.45
C ALA A 244 -11.03 -15.88 -5.06
N ARG A 245 -10.24 -16.61 -4.27
CA ARG A 245 -9.80 -16.14 -2.95
C ARG A 245 -8.84 -14.96 -3.12
N PRO A 246 -9.18 -13.77 -2.59
CA PRO A 246 -8.27 -12.64 -2.61
C PRO A 246 -7.10 -12.87 -1.65
N ARG A 247 -5.96 -12.25 -1.97
CA ARG A 247 -4.81 -12.19 -1.07
C ARG A 247 -5.02 -11.12 0.00
N ARG A 248 -4.30 -11.25 1.10
CA ARG A 248 -4.35 -10.30 2.23
C ARG A 248 -4.23 -8.84 1.78
N GLN A 249 -3.23 -8.52 0.97
CA GLN A 249 -2.98 -7.17 0.47
C GLN A 249 -4.15 -6.63 -0.37
N GLU A 250 -4.80 -7.48 -1.14
CA GLU A 250 -5.98 -7.10 -1.93
C GLU A 250 -7.19 -6.79 -1.04
N ILE A 251 -7.35 -7.53 0.06
CA ILE A 251 -8.40 -7.25 1.05
C ILE A 251 -8.17 -5.87 1.69
N PHE A 252 -6.93 -5.57 2.13
CA PHE A 252 -6.58 -4.25 2.65
C PHE A 252 -6.82 -3.15 1.62
N ALA A 253 -6.38 -3.36 0.37
CA ALA A 253 -6.59 -2.41 -0.72
C ALA A 253 -8.07 -2.11 -0.98
N CYS A 254 -8.92 -3.13 -0.97
CA CYS A 254 -10.36 -2.98 -1.13
C CYS A 254 -10.98 -2.19 0.03
N LEU A 255 -10.67 -2.56 1.28
CA LEU A 255 -11.23 -1.92 2.47
C LEU A 255 -10.79 -0.46 2.59
N ASN A 256 -9.54 -0.15 2.29
CA ASN A 256 -9.02 1.22 2.32
C ASN A 256 -9.66 2.14 1.27
N ARG A 257 -10.07 1.60 0.13
CA ARG A 257 -10.70 2.35 -0.96
C ARG A 257 -12.22 2.42 -0.84
N CYS A 258 -12.82 1.65 0.08
CA CYS A 258 -14.25 1.65 0.31
C CYS A 258 -14.69 2.92 1.06
N ARG A 259 -15.40 3.82 0.39
CA ARG A 259 -15.86 5.11 0.96
C ARG A 259 -16.95 4.96 2.01
N ASN A 260 -17.58 3.79 2.11
CA ASN A 260 -18.60 3.47 3.11
C ASN A 260 -18.02 2.92 4.42
N LEU A 261 -16.69 2.87 4.54
CA LEU A 261 -15.99 2.59 5.78
C LEU A 261 -15.44 3.88 6.38
N LYS A 262 -15.76 4.11 7.65
CA LYS A 262 -15.13 5.11 8.49
C LYS A 262 -14.14 4.41 9.41
N PHE A 263 -13.04 5.07 9.72
CA PHE A 263 -12.06 4.57 10.67
C PHE A 263 -12.02 5.49 11.91
N ARG A 264 -11.93 4.89 13.07
CA ARG A 264 -11.69 5.56 14.36
C ARG A 264 -10.28 5.27 14.83
#